data_ecbf7b0cf6f849b0dd5c57e0c88f6e69
#
_entry.id   ecbf7b0cf6f849b0dd5c57e0c88f6e69
#
_cell.length_a   1.000
_cell.length_b   1.000
_cell.length_c   1.000
_cell.angle_alpha   90.00
_cell.angle_beta   90.00
_cell.angle_gamma   90.00
#
_symmetry.space_group_name_H-M   'P 1'
#
loop_
_entity.id
_entity.type
_entity.pdbx_description
1 polymer ?
#
loop_
_entity_poly.entity_id
_entity_poly.type
_entity_poly.pdbx_seq_one_letter_code
_entity_poly.pdbx_strand_id
1 'polypeptide(L)'
;LVGSEMCIRDREICSSRMFGTRLSELAPIKQAVATYVGRAAEKLRAQGSVCKRMRVSIRTGMFNPNEVHHAQGAWVELPYPTCDTLLMTQLATDAVERIFRPGLRYSKAEVLLMDLRQPGDFSGDLFASRQSAACDRLMEVLDSINERWGRGTVRAASVPAAPEWGMKREMMSQSYTTRIDQLWTIRG
;
A
#
# COMPACT_ATOMS: atom_id res chain seq x y z
N LEU A 1 36.22 -6.85 -9.73
CA LEU A 1 34.94 -6.97 -10.46
C LEU A 1 33.84 -6.69 -9.47
N VAL A 2 33.46 -5.42 -9.34
CA VAL A 2 32.29 -4.99 -8.56
C VAL A 2 31.08 -5.40 -9.39
N GLY A 3 30.33 -6.41 -8.90
CA GLY A 3 29.05 -6.79 -9.48
C GLY A 3 28.12 -5.57 -9.42
N SER A 4 27.75 -5.03 -10.56
CA SER A 4 26.61 -4.11 -10.64
C SER A 4 25.39 -4.90 -10.22
N GLU A 5 24.94 -4.71 -8.98
CA GLU A 5 23.61 -5.14 -8.60
C GLU A 5 22.64 -4.46 -9.56
N MET A 6 22.11 -5.25 -10.47
CA MET A 6 21.07 -4.82 -11.38
C MET A 6 19.81 -4.65 -10.54
N CYS A 7 19.68 -3.50 -9.89
CA CYS A 7 18.46 -3.13 -9.18
C CYS A 7 17.33 -3.10 -10.20
N ILE A 8 16.53 -4.16 -10.25
CA ILE A 8 15.30 -4.19 -11.02
C ILE A 8 14.37 -3.17 -10.37
N ARG A 9 14.25 -2.01 -11.00
CA ARG A 9 13.29 -1.00 -10.58
C ARG A 9 11.91 -1.37 -11.11
N ASP A 10 10.98 -1.53 -10.22
CA ASP A 10 9.60 -1.76 -10.60
C ASP A 10 9.06 -0.57 -11.39
N ARG A 11 8.39 -0.84 -12.49
CA ARG A 11 7.68 0.19 -13.28
C ARG A 11 6.33 0.52 -12.67
N GLU A 12 5.80 -0.37 -11.86
CA GLU A 12 4.54 -0.25 -11.14
C GLU A 12 4.67 -0.90 -9.77
N ILE A 13 4.06 -0.31 -8.76
CA ILE A 13 4.03 -0.87 -7.42
C ILE A 13 2.59 -1.18 -7.04
N CYS A 14 2.29 -2.46 -6.85
CA CYS A 14 0.98 -2.93 -6.42
C CYS A 14 0.99 -3.32 -4.93
N SER A 15 -0.03 -2.86 -4.22
CA SER A 15 -0.33 -3.31 -2.86
C SER A 15 -1.80 -3.70 -2.79
N SER A 16 -2.07 -5.00 -2.66
CA SER A 16 -3.45 -5.50 -2.60
C SER A 16 -3.56 -6.69 -1.66
N ARG A 17 -4.70 -6.80 -0.98
CA ARG A 17 -5.04 -7.98 -0.16
C ARG A 17 -6.53 -8.21 -0.15
N MET A 18 -6.91 -9.46 0.05
CA MET A 18 -8.27 -9.83 0.42
C MET A 18 -8.52 -9.50 1.89
N PHE A 19 -9.74 -9.12 2.20
CA PHE A 19 -10.17 -8.94 3.58
C PHE A 19 -10.43 -10.30 4.24
N GLY A 20 -10.14 -10.41 5.53
CA GLY A 20 -10.43 -11.63 6.32
C GLY A 20 -11.92 -11.86 6.49
N THR A 21 -12.71 -10.78 6.45
CA THR A 21 -14.17 -10.75 6.45
C THR A 21 -14.66 -9.82 5.36
N ARG A 22 -15.88 -10.03 4.85
CA ARG A 22 -16.49 -9.10 3.88
C ARG A 22 -16.80 -7.77 4.56
N LEU A 23 -16.41 -6.67 3.91
CA LEU A 23 -16.65 -5.32 4.41
C LEU A 23 -17.82 -4.70 3.66
N SER A 24 -18.80 -4.17 4.39
CA SER A 24 -19.96 -3.46 3.87
C SER A 24 -19.93 -1.95 4.18
N GLU A 25 -19.03 -1.53 5.06
CA GLU A 25 -18.91 -0.15 5.50
C GLU A 25 -17.71 0.55 4.84
N LEU A 26 -17.85 1.86 4.63
CA LEU A 26 -16.83 2.67 3.98
C LEU A 26 -15.58 2.86 4.86
N ALA A 27 -15.77 3.06 6.17
CA ALA A 27 -14.67 3.39 7.08
C ALA A 27 -13.59 2.30 7.15
N PRO A 28 -13.88 0.99 7.33
CA PRO A 28 -12.88 -0.07 7.29
C PRO A 28 -12.18 -0.20 5.93
N ILE A 29 -12.89 0.08 4.82
CA ILE A 29 -12.30 0.04 3.47
C ILE A 29 -11.30 1.19 3.30
N LYS A 30 -11.63 2.41 3.76
CA LYS A 30 -10.69 3.55 3.78
C LYS A 30 -9.43 3.23 4.60
N GLN A 31 -9.58 2.61 5.78
CA GLN A 31 -8.45 2.18 6.61
C GLN A 31 -7.55 1.16 5.90
N ALA A 32 -8.15 0.20 5.20
CA ALA A 32 -7.42 -0.79 4.42
C ALA A 32 -6.65 -0.13 3.28
N VAL A 33 -7.27 0.77 2.54
CA VAL A 33 -6.63 1.52 1.46
C VAL A 33 -5.50 2.40 1.99
N ALA A 34 -5.69 3.11 3.10
CA ALA A 34 -4.63 3.87 3.77
C ALA A 34 -3.42 2.99 4.13
N THR A 35 -3.67 1.79 4.64
CA THR A 35 -2.61 0.80 4.93
C THR A 35 -1.88 0.36 3.66
N TYR A 36 -2.59 0.14 2.55
CA TYR A 36 -1.99 -0.30 1.28
C TYR A 36 -1.22 0.82 0.62
N VAL A 37 -1.68 2.06 0.68
CA VAL A 37 -0.93 3.25 0.24
C VAL A 37 0.37 3.36 1.04
N GLY A 38 0.32 3.26 2.37
CA GLY A 38 1.51 3.32 3.21
C GLY A 38 2.57 2.29 2.81
N ARG A 39 2.15 1.03 2.56
CA ARG A 39 3.06 -0.04 2.10
C ARG A 39 3.61 0.20 0.70
N ALA A 40 2.79 0.73 -0.21
CA ALA A 40 3.22 1.04 -1.56
C ALA A 40 4.20 2.23 -1.57
N ALA A 41 3.92 3.27 -0.78
CA ALA A 41 4.78 4.45 -0.65
C ALA A 41 6.13 4.12 0.02
N GLU A 42 6.15 3.23 1.01
CA GLU A 42 7.39 2.70 1.62
C GLU A 42 8.27 2.03 0.56
N LYS A 43 7.70 1.16 -0.29
CA LYS A 43 8.43 0.54 -1.39
C LYS A 43 8.90 1.56 -2.43
N LEU A 44 8.05 2.55 -2.74
CA LEU A 44 8.36 3.62 -3.67
C LEU A 44 9.60 4.40 -3.22
N ARG A 45 9.66 4.78 -1.93
CA ARG A 45 10.82 5.47 -1.34
C ARG A 45 12.04 4.58 -1.26
N ALA A 46 11.88 3.29 -0.91
CA ALA A 46 13.00 2.35 -0.86
C ALA A 46 13.72 2.19 -2.20
N GLN A 47 13.03 2.36 -3.33
CA GLN A 47 13.67 2.38 -4.67
C GLN A 47 14.06 3.79 -5.15
N GLY A 48 13.90 4.82 -4.31
CA GLY A 48 14.24 6.20 -4.63
C GLY A 48 13.38 6.81 -5.74
N SER A 49 12.12 6.40 -5.86
CA SER A 49 11.22 6.84 -6.92
C SER A 49 10.08 7.70 -6.39
N VAL A 50 9.46 8.46 -7.30
CA VAL A 50 8.24 9.23 -7.07
C VAL A 50 7.15 8.75 -8.02
N CYS A 51 5.89 8.96 -7.65
CA CYS A 51 4.72 8.53 -8.39
C CYS A 51 3.90 9.73 -8.86
N LYS A 52 3.42 9.71 -10.09
CA LYS A 52 2.52 10.75 -10.63
C LYS A 52 1.06 10.29 -10.73
N ARG A 53 0.84 8.99 -10.87
CA ARG A 53 -0.50 8.40 -11.01
C ARG A 53 -0.68 7.21 -10.10
N MET A 54 -1.85 7.07 -9.53
CA MET A 54 -2.25 5.84 -8.85
C MET A 54 -3.65 5.41 -9.25
N ARG A 55 -3.94 4.13 -9.12
CA ARG A 55 -5.26 3.56 -9.27
C ARG A 55 -5.66 2.91 -7.97
N VAL A 56 -6.86 3.23 -7.49
CA VAL A 56 -7.46 2.58 -6.34
C VAL A 56 -8.65 1.77 -6.81
N SER A 57 -8.76 0.52 -6.41
CA SER A 57 -9.88 -0.34 -6.79
C SER A 57 -10.40 -1.14 -5.61
N ILE A 58 -11.71 -1.37 -5.61
CA ILE A 58 -12.41 -2.22 -4.66
C ILE A 58 -13.31 -3.20 -5.41
N ARG A 59 -13.42 -4.44 -4.89
CA ARG A 59 -14.27 -5.45 -5.52
C ARG A 59 -14.93 -6.37 -4.51
N THR A 60 -16.09 -6.90 -4.88
CA THR A 60 -16.83 -7.95 -4.17
C THR A 60 -16.24 -9.34 -4.47
N GLY A 61 -16.83 -10.40 -3.95
CA GLY A 61 -16.44 -11.77 -4.27
C GLY A 61 -16.82 -12.12 -5.70
N MET A 62 -15.80 -12.35 -6.55
CA MET A 62 -16.01 -12.60 -7.99
C MET A 62 -16.29 -14.06 -8.32
N PHE A 63 -16.09 -14.97 -7.36
CA PHE A 63 -16.23 -16.41 -7.56
C PHE A 63 -17.46 -17.02 -6.88
N ASN A 64 -18.18 -16.25 -6.06
CA ASN A 64 -19.38 -16.71 -5.40
C ASN A 64 -20.60 -16.31 -6.23
N PRO A 65 -21.36 -17.27 -6.81
CA PRO A 65 -22.53 -16.96 -7.63
C PRO A 65 -23.65 -16.28 -6.86
N ASN A 66 -23.66 -16.38 -5.52
CA ASN A 66 -24.65 -15.75 -4.66
C ASN A 66 -24.28 -14.33 -4.22
N GLU A 67 -23.14 -13.80 -4.65
CA GLU A 67 -22.72 -12.43 -4.35
C GLU A 67 -22.89 -11.55 -5.59
N VAL A 68 -23.35 -10.32 -5.41
CA VAL A 68 -23.40 -9.32 -6.49
C VAL A 68 -21.98 -9.02 -6.92
N HIS A 69 -21.65 -9.27 -8.18
CA HIS A 69 -20.34 -8.99 -8.74
C HIS A 69 -20.21 -7.51 -9.01
N HIS A 70 -19.31 -6.86 -8.30
CA HIS A 70 -18.99 -5.46 -8.46
C HIS A 70 -17.48 -5.25 -8.34
N ALA A 71 -16.88 -4.68 -9.37
CA ALA A 71 -15.48 -4.30 -9.40
C ALA A 71 -15.39 -2.89 -9.96
N GLN A 72 -14.92 -1.97 -9.15
CA GLN A 72 -14.79 -0.57 -9.54
C GLN A 72 -13.40 -0.06 -9.17
N GLY A 73 -12.84 0.79 -10.03
CA GLY A 73 -11.57 1.47 -9.80
C GLY A 73 -11.64 2.92 -10.20
N ALA A 74 -10.89 3.76 -9.48
CA ALA A 74 -10.71 5.16 -9.78
C ALA A 74 -9.25 5.47 -10.06
N TRP A 75 -9.01 6.26 -11.09
CA TRP A 75 -7.71 6.86 -11.35
C TRP A 75 -7.56 8.12 -10.53
N VAL A 76 -6.37 8.27 -9.97
CA VAL A 76 -5.99 9.44 -9.17
C VAL A 76 -4.70 9.99 -9.76
N GLU A 77 -4.76 11.20 -10.26
CA GLU A 77 -3.58 11.95 -10.68
C GLU A 77 -3.12 12.82 -9.51
N LEU A 78 -1.85 12.66 -9.15
CA LEU A 78 -1.24 13.46 -8.09
C LEU A 78 -0.90 14.85 -8.62
N PRO A 79 -1.03 15.92 -7.82
CA PRO A 79 -0.78 17.29 -8.26
C PRO A 79 0.65 17.47 -8.78
N TYR A 80 1.59 16.77 -8.18
CA TYR A 80 2.99 16.67 -8.59
C TYR A 80 3.50 15.25 -8.33
N PRO A 81 4.59 14.81 -9.00
CA PRO A 81 5.24 13.56 -8.67
C PRO A 81 5.74 13.56 -7.22
N THR A 82 5.31 12.58 -6.43
CA THR A 82 5.53 12.57 -4.99
C THR A 82 5.70 11.15 -4.43
N CYS A 83 6.34 11.05 -3.28
CA CYS A 83 6.38 9.87 -2.42
C CYS A 83 5.73 10.14 -1.04
N ASP A 84 5.03 11.26 -0.89
CA ASP A 84 4.34 11.64 0.34
C ASP A 84 3.16 10.72 0.62
N THR A 85 3.32 9.91 1.67
CA THR A 85 2.30 8.96 2.10
C THR A 85 1.00 9.65 2.53
N LEU A 86 1.07 10.84 3.14
CA LEU A 86 -0.11 11.54 3.66
C LEU A 86 -0.98 12.07 2.53
N LEU A 87 -0.38 12.77 1.57
CA LEU A 87 -1.07 13.27 0.38
C LEU A 87 -1.67 12.12 -0.44
N MET A 88 -0.89 11.07 -0.69
CA MET A 88 -1.35 9.90 -1.43
C MET A 88 -2.51 9.20 -0.70
N THR A 89 -2.46 9.09 0.63
CA THR A 89 -3.53 8.48 1.43
C THR A 89 -4.81 9.30 1.36
N GLN A 90 -4.72 10.61 1.48
CA GLN A 90 -5.88 11.49 1.37
C GLN A 90 -6.58 11.30 0.02
N LEU A 91 -5.85 11.46 -1.07
CA LEU A 91 -6.41 11.34 -2.43
C LEU A 91 -6.93 9.91 -2.72
N ALA A 92 -6.29 8.88 -2.18
CA ALA A 92 -6.75 7.50 -2.31
C ALA A 92 -8.06 7.25 -1.56
N THR A 93 -8.21 7.78 -0.34
CA THR A 93 -9.45 7.64 0.44
C THR A 93 -10.61 8.40 -0.18
N ASP A 94 -10.36 9.57 -0.76
CA ASP A 94 -11.38 10.33 -1.51
C ASP A 94 -11.80 9.57 -2.77
N ALA A 95 -10.86 8.90 -3.43
CA ALA A 95 -11.17 8.06 -4.59
C ALA A 95 -12.03 6.85 -4.23
N VAL A 96 -11.75 6.19 -3.09
CA VAL A 96 -12.58 5.09 -2.57
C VAL A 96 -14.01 5.55 -2.32
N GLU A 97 -14.18 6.72 -1.71
CA GLU A 97 -15.52 7.28 -1.42
C GLU A 97 -16.37 7.46 -2.67
N ARG A 98 -15.75 7.88 -3.77
CA ARG A 98 -16.44 8.05 -5.07
C ARG A 98 -16.87 6.74 -5.72
N ILE A 99 -16.12 5.63 -5.49
CA ILE A 99 -16.43 4.33 -6.11
C ILE A 99 -17.17 3.38 -5.18
N PHE A 100 -17.29 3.71 -3.91
CA PHE A 100 -18.01 2.92 -2.92
C PHE A 100 -19.51 2.92 -3.21
N ARG A 101 -20.12 1.74 -3.09
CA ARG A 101 -21.59 1.58 -3.15
C ARG A 101 -22.08 0.91 -1.87
N PRO A 102 -22.99 1.54 -1.12
CA PRO A 102 -23.59 0.95 0.06
C PRO A 102 -24.40 -0.30 -0.30
N GLY A 103 -24.49 -1.23 0.67
CA GLY A 103 -25.22 -2.49 0.49
C GLY A 103 -24.42 -3.61 -0.19
N LEU A 104 -23.22 -3.36 -0.68
CA LEU A 104 -22.33 -4.37 -1.25
C LEU A 104 -21.34 -4.92 -0.21
N ARG A 105 -20.95 -6.19 -0.38
CA ARG A 105 -20.00 -6.89 0.50
C ARG A 105 -18.64 -7.00 -0.20
N TYR A 106 -17.74 -6.08 0.09
CA TYR A 106 -16.42 -6.02 -0.53
C TYR A 106 -15.47 -7.09 0.01
N SER A 107 -14.69 -7.68 -0.87
CA SER A 107 -13.75 -8.77 -0.56
C SER A 107 -12.28 -8.37 -0.69
N LYS A 108 -11.97 -7.37 -1.51
CA LYS A 108 -10.60 -6.96 -1.80
C LYS A 108 -10.54 -5.45 -2.07
N ALA A 109 -9.44 -4.83 -1.61
CA ALA A 109 -9.01 -3.53 -2.10
C ALA A 109 -7.59 -3.62 -2.66
N GLU A 110 -7.27 -2.71 -3.56
CA GLU A 110 -5.99 -2.65 -4.27
C GLU A 110 -5.58 -1.22 -4.52
N VAL A 111 -4.31 -0.94 -4.33
CA VAL A 111 -3.64 0.31 -4.70
C VAL A 111 -2.51 -0.03 -5.65
N LEU A 112 -2.49 0.60 -6.81
CA LEU A 112 -1.48 0.47 -7.84
C LEU A 112 -0.85 1.85 -8.10
N LEU A 113 0.44 1.97 -7.87
CA LEU A 113 1.24 3.16 -8.20
C LEU A 113 1.81 2.99 -9.60
N MET A 114 1.68 4.03 -10.42
CA MET A 114 2.05 4.03 -11.82
C MET A 114 2.76 5.34 -12.19
N ASP A 115 3.33 5.39 -13.39
CA ASP A 115 4.15 6.52 -13.84
C ASP A 115 5.24 6.85 -12.82
N LEU A 116 6.01 5.81 -12.45
CA LEU A 116 7.10 5.91 -11.51
C LEU A 116 8.30 6.55 -12.18
N ARG A 117 8.88 7.57 -11.55
CA ARG A 117 10.02 8.34 -12.08
C ARG A 117 11.08 8.58 -11.02
N GLN A 118 12.26 8.92 -11.47
CA GLN A 118 13.32 9.36 -10.56
C GLN A 118 13.16 10.85 -10.22
N PRO A 119 13.59 11.29 -9.03
CA PRO A 119 13.48 12.68 -8.61
C PRO A 119 14.20 13.69 -9.52
N GLY A 120 15.05 13.26 -10.45
CA GLY A 120 15.76 14.13 -11.41
C GLY A 120 15.18 14.15 -12.82
N ASP A 121 14.20 13.27 -13.12
CA ASP A 121 13.65 13.11 -14.49
C ASP A 121 12.63 14.21 -14.88
N PHE A 122 12.45 15.21 -14.01
CA PHE A 122 11.52 16.30 -14.28
C PHE A 122 12.29 17.52 -14.80
N SER A 123 12.01 17.91 -16.03
CA SER A 123 12.34 19.25 -16.49
C SER A 123 11.61 20.24 -15.57
N GLY A 124 12.37 21.08 -14.90
CA GLY A 124 11.84 21.99 -13.89
C GLY A 124 10.91 23.03 -14.53
N ASP A 125 9.63 22.73 -14.62
CA ASP A 125 8.63 23.76 -14.76
C ASP A 125 8.70 24.65 -13.51
N LEU A 126 9.11 25.90 -13.70
CA LEU A 126 9.23 26.88 -12.63
C LEU A 126 7.90 27.18 -11.94
N PHE A 127 6.78 26.90 -12.60
CA PHE A 127 5.42 27.13 -12.10
C PHE A 127 4.75 25.87 -11.56
N ALA A 128 5.38 24.68 -11.70
CA ALA A 128 4.82 23.46 -11.18
C ALA A 128 4.94 23.39 -9.66
N SER A 129 3.86 23.02 -8.99
CA SER A 129 3.88 22.70 -7.58
C SER A 129 4.86 21.55 -7.33
N ARG A 130 5.67 21.66 -6.28
CA ARG A 130 6.65 20.64 -5.88
C ARG A 130 6.41 20.21 -4.45
N GLN A 131 6.82 19.00 -4.14
CA GLN A 131 6.88 18.53 -2.76
C GLN A 131 7.81 19.41 -1.94
N SER A 132 7.43 19.77 -0.72
CA SER A 132 8.29 20.57 0.15
C SER A 132 9.41 19.72 0.73
N ALA A 133 10.60 20.30 0.91
CA ALA A 133 11.72 19.64 1.56
C ALA A 133 11.43 19.22 3.01
N ALA A 134 10.47 19.86 3.66
CA ALA A 134 9.99 19.44 4.99
C ALA A 134 9.25 18.12 4.94
N CYS A 135 8.48 17.89 3.86
CA CYS A 135 7.75 16.63 3.65
C CYS A 135 8.72 15.47 3.37
N ASP A 136 9.75 15.70 2.55
CA ASP A 136 10.79 14.69 2.28
C ASP A 136 11.46 14.25 3.58
N ARG A 137 11.89 15.19 4.40
CA ARG A 137 12.49 14.91 5.72
C ARG A 137 11.54 14.16 6.66
N LEU A 138 10.24 14.51 6.65
CA LEU A 138 9.25 13.81 7.46
C LEU A 138 9.14 12.33 7.04
N MET A 139 9.12 12.05 5.73
CA MET A 139 9.06 10.68 5.22
C MET A 139 10.34 9.89 5.55
N GLU A 140 11.51 10.50 5.46
CA GLU A 140 12.79 9.89 5.85
C GLU A 140 12.81 9.53 7.34
N VAL A 141 12.38 10.43 8.22
CA VAL A 141 12.30 10.19 9.66
C VAL A 141 11.30 9.07 9.96
N LEU A 142 10.13 9.08 9.31
CA LEU A 142 9.12 8.04 9.46
C LEU A 142 9.69 6.66 9.08
N ASP A 143 10.37 6.58 7.95
CA ASP A 143 10.97 5.31 7.48
C ASP A 143 12.10 4.85 8.41
N SER A 144 12.98 5.76 8.87
CA SER A 144 14.07 5.43 9.79
C SER A 144 13.58 4.90 11.15
N ILE A 145 12.49 5.46 11.68
CA ILE A 145 11.87 4.96 12.90
C ILE A 145 11.29 3.56 12.68
N ASN A 146 10.58 3.36 11.58
CA ASN A 146 9.95 2.07 11.26
C ASN A 146 10.99 0.98 10.93
N GLU A 147 12.13 1.34 10.38
CA GLU A 147 13.25 0.42 10.16
C GLU A 147 13.90 0.00 11.49
N ARG A 148 14.13 0.97 12.39
CA ARG A 148 14.82 0.72 13.66
C ARG A 148 13.97 -0.03 14.70
N TRP A 149 12.68 0.31 14.83
CA TRP A 149 11.79 -0.23 15.87
C TRP A 149 10.70 -1.15 15.34
N GLY A 150 10.71 -1.43 14.04
CA GLY A 150 9.77 -2.33 13.40
C GLY A 150 8.69 -1.59 12.63
N ARG A 151 8.26 -2.24 11.54
CA ARG A 151 7.26 -1.68 10.61
C ARG A 151 5.95 -1.36 11.31
N GLY A 152 5.48 -0.12 11.14
CA GLY A 152 4.21 0.36 11.69
C GLY A 152 4.31 0.92 13.11
N THR A 153 5.52 1.11 13.66
CA THR A 153 5.75 1.83 14.91
C THR A 153 5.20 3.25 14.81
N VAL A 154 5.55 3.95 13.73
CA VAL A 154 4.91 5.22 13.36
C VAL A 154 4.06 5.01 12.11
N ARG A 155 2.82 5.45 12.15
CA ARG A 155 1.85 5.32 11.06
C ARG A 155 0.88 6.49 11.05
N ALA A 156 0.25 6.74 9.91
CA ALA A 156 -0.84 7.71 9.81
C ALA A 156 -2.01 7.29 10.71
N ALA A 157 -2.72 8.24 11.32
CA ALA A 157 -3.85 7.98 12.22
C ALA A 157 -4.99 7.20 11.53
N SER A 158 -5.11 7.29 10.21
CA SER A 158 -6.05 6.51 9.39
C SER A 158 -5.71 5.01 9.29
N VAL A 159 -4.52 4.58 9.77
CA VAL A 159 -4.06 3.19 9.71
C VAL A 159 -4.19 2.57 11.10
N PRO A 160 -5.10 1.58 11.30
CA PRO A 160 -5.30 0.96 12.61
C PRO A 160 -4.10 0.10 13.02
N ALA A 161 -3.89 -0.04 14.34
CA ALA A 161 -2.82 -0.90 14.89
C ALA A 161 -3.12 -2.39 14.65
N ALA A 162 -4.35 -2.78 14.92
CA ALA A 162 -4.85 -4.15 14.78
C ALA A 162 -6.14 -4.11 13.95
N PRO A 163 -6.04 -4.22 12.62
CA PRO A 163 -7.22 -4.14 11.77
C PRO A 163 -8.06 -5.42 11.87
N GLU A 164 -9.34 -5.30 12.19
CA GLU A 164 -10.30 -6.40 12.20
C GLU A 164 -10.53 -7.00 10.79
N TRP A 165 -10.34 -6.18 9.75
CA TRP A 165 -10.43 -6.60 8.37
C TRP A 165 -9.17 -7.35 7.87
N GLY A 166 -8.15 -7.49 8.72
CA GLY A 166 -6.91 -8.16 8.36
C GLY A 166 -7.15 -9.59 7.86
N MET A 167 -6.35 -10.02 6.87
CA MET A 167 -6.44 -11.39 6.36
C MET A 167 -6.11 -12.38 7.47
N LYS A 168 -7.03 -13.31 7.74
CA LYS A 168 -6.82 -14.39 8.69
C LYS A 168 -5.72 -15.33 8.19
N ARG A 169 -4.81 -15.71 9.09
CA ARG A 169 -3.68 -16.62 8.82
C ARG A 169 -3.70 -17.77 9.80
N GLU A 170 -4.83 -18.44 9.90
CA GLU A 170 -5.04 -19.51 10.88
C GLU A 170 -4.44 -20.86 10.44
N MET A 171 -4.20 -21.03 9.13
CA MET A 171 -3.71 -22.26 8.50
C MET A 171 -2.31 -22.07 7.92
N MET A 172 -1.39 -21.49 8.69
CA MET A 172 0.00 -21.37 8.24
C MET A 172 0.78 -22.66 8.54
N SER A 173 1.55 -23.15 7.56
CA SER A 173 2.57 -24.16 7.82
C SER A 173 3.65 -23.59 8.74
N GLN A 174 4.34 -24.48 9.44
CA GLN A 174 5.47 -24.12 10.28
C GLN A 174 6.61 -23.54 9.42
N SER A 175 7.35 -22.60 9.99
CA SER A 175 8.44 -21.88 9.28
C SER A 175 9.76 -22.66 9.43
N TYR A 176 9.85 -23.85 8.87
CA TYR A 176 11.00 -24.75 9.00
C TYR A 176 12.34 -24.18 8.52
N THR A 177 12.31 -23.20 7.62
CA THR A 177 13.52 -22.60 7.05
C THR A 177 14.03 -21.36 7.80
N THR A 178 13.19 -20.77 8.66
CA THR A 178 13.47 -19.47 9.30
C THR A 178 13.38 -19.52 10.83
N ARG A 179 12.81 -20.58 11.39
CA ARG A 179 12.61 -20.75 12.83
C ARG A 179 13.08 -22.12 13.28
N ILE A 180 14.25 -22.19 13.92
CA ILE A 180 14.87 -23.42 14.41
C ILE A 180 14.02 -24.09 15.49
N ASP A 181 13.31 -23.30 16.31
CA ASP A 181 12.40 -23.76 17.35
C ASP A 181 11.18 -24.53 16.83
N GLN A 182 10.88 -24.43 15.53
CA GLN A 182 9.80 -25.14 14.86
C GLN A 182 10.25 -26.40 14.10
N LEU A 183 11.54 -26.74 14.15
CA LEU A 183 12.03 -27.99 13.57
C LEU A 183 11.51 -29.20 14.35
N TRP A 184 11.25 -30.27 13.63
CA TRP A 184 10.88 -31.54 14.25
C TRP A 184 12.06 -32.15 15.01
N THR A 185 11.87 -32.42 16.28
CA THR A 185 12.87 -33.12 17.09
C THR A 185 12.66 -34.62 16.92
N ILE A 186 13.62 -35.29 16.31
CA ILE A 186 13.63 -36.76 16.24
C ILE A 186 14.23 -37.25 17.55
N ARG A 187 13.46 -38.03 18.31
CA ARG A 187 13.95 -38.77 19.45
C ARG A 187 14.45 -40.13 18.95
N GLY A 188 15.75 -40.36 19.04
CA GLY A 188 16.38 -41.68 18.80
C GLY A 188 16.18 -42.60 19.97
#